data_a46d23aed81898b23f87c9b04538cfe6
#
_entry.id   a46d23aed81898b23f87c9b04538cfe6
#
_cell.length_a   1.000
_cell.length_b   1.000
_cell.length_c   1.000
_cell.angle_alpha   90.00
_cell.angle_beta   90.00
_cell.angle_gamma   90.00
#
_symmetry.space_group_name_H-M   'P 1'
#
loop_
_entity.id
_entity.type
_entity.pdbx_description
1 polymer ?
#
loop_
_entity_poly.entity_id
_entity_poly.type
_entity_poly.pdbx_seq_one_letter_code
_entity_poly.pdbx_strand_id
1 'polypeptide(L)'
;MAWLMAATALLATLGSAPAGAAGEWQKVGDDARSGVSGLAFEGRTGDGTGVHVLAVHDNKRSGQQRLSRITHRDGADGIAPIAWDGPEPVDLEAIEGIPGMPGEYLAVTSRGVLFRLRVAGSTATVVDYTPLPAIGEGDDFESFAVVAQNGKLAALWSDRGAGPGRPATLYAAPLTFAAWGQPLFGAVTNRTYRTTHPSDDGTRHISDITVTPAGRLVVGSAADAGDDGPFDSAVSDIGRVTISSTGRVRVTLASSPTVLGTYPQYKVEAVECLPDSPDTLLGTDDENLGGHVRTESFCGA
;
A
#
# COMPACT_ATOMS: atom_id res chain seq x y z
N MET A 1 67.06 -25.21 -10.57
CA MET A 1 65.69 -25.65 -10.95
C MET A 1 64.72 -24.83 -10.10
N ALA A 2 64.12 -23.80 -10.67
CA ALA A 2 63.14 -22.92 -9.99
C ALA A 2 61.76 -23.23 -10.56
N TRP A 3 60.84 -23.60 -9.69
CA TRP A 3 59.43 -23.86 -10.05
C TRP A 3 58.65 -22.56 -9.88
N LEU A 4 58.10 -21.98 -10.98
CA LEU A 4 57.10 -20.97 -10.95
C LEU A 4 55.73 -21.60 -10.67
N MET A 5 55.10 -21.22 -9.60
CA MET A 5 53.67 -21.47 -9.39
C MET A 5 52.84 -20.32 -9.99
N ALA A 6 52.03 -20.64 -10.98
CA ALA A 6 51.06 -19.71 -11.53
C ALA A 6 49.78 -19.79 -10.69
N ALA A 7 49.39 -18.68 -10.06
CA ALA A 7 48.10 -18.56 -9.37
C ALA A 7 47.04 -18.08 -10.36
N THR A 8 46.06 -18.93 -10.65
CA THR A 8 44.89 -18.61 -11.47
C THR A 8 43.84 -17.96 -10.58
N ALA A 9 43.61 -16.65 -10.74
CA ALA A 9 42.54 -15.95 -10.09
C ALA A 9 41.21 -16.23 -10.83
N LEU A 10 40.27 -16.92 -10.16
CA LEU A 10 38.89 -17.06 -10.62
C LEU A 10 38.17 -15.75 -10.35
N LEU A 11 37.85 -14.97 -11.39
CA LEU A 11 36.87 -13.87 -11.30
C LEU A 11 35.48 -14.49 -11.27
N ALA A 12 34.83 -14.46 -10.10
CA ALA A 12 33.41 -14.72 -9.98
C ALA A 12 32.65 -13.50 -10.52
N THR A 13 32.06 -13.62 -11.69
CA THR A 13 31.08 -12.64 -12.19
C THR A 13 29.82 -12.80 -11.35
N LEU A 14 29.56 -11.81 -10.48
CA LEU A 14 28.25 -11.63 -9.85
C LEU A 14 27.27 -11.25 -10.97
N GLY A 15 26.54 -12.25 -11.47
CA GLY A 15 25.41 -12.04 -12.34
C GLY A 15 24.34 -11.31 -11.52
N SER A 16 24.04 -10.05 -11.90
CA SER A 16 22.80 -9.41 -11.48
C SER A 16 21.64 -10.28 -11.97
N ALA A 17 20.76 -10.71 -11.05
CA ALA A 17 19.51 -11.32 -11.43
C ALA A 17 18.76 -10.33 -12.35
N PRO A 18 18.10 -10.80 -13.42
CA PRO A 18 17.27 -9.93 -14.23
C PRO A 18 16.20 -9.34 -13.32
N ALA A 19 16.00 -8.03 -13.39
CA ALA A 19 14.81 -7.40 -12.86
C ALA A 19 13.60 -8.12 -13.48
N GLY A 20 12.66 -8.60 -12.67
CA GLY A 20 11.43 -9.21 -13.16
C GLY A 20 10.82 -8.28 -14.20
N ALA A 21 10.34 -8.83 -15.31
CA ALA A 21 9.65 -8.03 -16.32
C ALA A 21 8.39 -7.45 -15.66
N ALA A 22 8.17 -6.13 -15.81
CA ALA A 22 6.94 -5.49 -15.39
C ALA A 22 5.73 -6.19 -16.05
N GLY A 23 4.71 -6.51 -15.26
CA GLY A 23 3.47 -7.12 -15.76
C GLY A 23 2.68 -6.18 -16.66
N GLU A 24 1.72 -6.71 -17.40
CA GLU A 24 0.70 -5.89 -18.08
C GLU A 24 -0.40 -5.51 -17.09
N TRP A 25 -1.09 -4.39 -17.33
CA TRP A 25 -2.26 -4.01 -16.57
C TRP A 25 -3.40 -5.00 -16.84
N GLN A 26 -3.95 -5.55 -15.78
CA GLN A 26 -5.07 -6.49 -15.83
C GLN A 26 -6.29 -5.83 -15.21
N LYS A 27 -7.41 -5.85 -15.94
CA LYS A 27 -8.63 -5.16 -15.53
C LYS A 27 -9.36 -5.91 -14.43
N VAL A 28 -9.70 -5.20 -13.37
CA VAL A 28 -10.49 -5.71 -12.24
C VAL A 28 -11.98 -5.50 -12.48
N GLY A 29 -12.38 -4.38 -13.07
CA GLY A 29 -13.76 -4.06 -13.40
C GLY A 29 -13.89 -2.82 -14.29
N ASP A 30 -15.14 -2.52 -14.73
CA ASP A 30 -15.41 -1.60 -15.83
C ASP A 30 -16.08 -0.29 -15.40
N ASP A 31 -16.32 -0.09 -14.10
CA ASP A 31 -17.03 1.10 -13.60
C ASP A 31 -16.40 1.62 -12.31
N ALA A 32 -16.77 2.83 -11.91
CA ALA A 32 -16.26 3.52 -10.72
C ALA A 32 -16.41 2.72 -9.40
N ARG A 33 -17.23 1.67 -9.36
CA ARG A 33 -17.40 0.83 -8.15
C ARG A 33 -16.37 -0.28 -8.05
N SER A 34 -15.57 -0.46 -9.09
CA SER A 34 -14.51 -1.46 -9.18
C SER A 34 -13.10 -0.86 -9.05
N GLY A 35 -12.99 0.44 -8.75
CA GLY A 35 -11.75 1.09 -8.37
C GLY A 35 -11.06 0.36 -7.22
N VAL A 36 -9.74 0.29 -7.24
CA VAL A 36 -8.90 -0.35 -6.22
C VAL A 36 -8.20 0.75 -5.45
N SER A 37 -8.80 1.20 -4.34
CA SER A 37 -8.29 2.28 -3.50
C SER A 37 -7.24 1.81 -2.48
N GLY A 38 -7.17 0.49 -2.23
CA GLY A 38 -6.14 -0.09 -1.35
C GLY A 38 -6.05 -1.60 -1.54
N LEU A 39 -4.86 -2.16 -1.31
CA LEU A 39 -4.57 -3.59 -1.42
C LEU A 39 -3.92 -4.13 -0.14
N ALA A 40 -4.23 -5.37 0.24
CA ALA A 40 -3.53 -6.11 1.28
C ALA A 40 -3.30 -7.56 0.87
N PHE A 41 -2.09 -8.07 1.05
CA PHE A 41 -1.77 -9.47 0.80
C PHE A 41 -2.56 -10.39 1.73
N GLU A 42 -3.22 -11.42 1.17
CA GLU A 42 -3.95 -12.44 1.94
C GLU A 42 -3.21 -13.78 1.95
N GLY A 43 -2.61 -14.15 0.83
CA GLY A 43 -1.89 -15.43 0.71
C GLY A 43 -1.50 -15.77 -0.71
N ARG A 44 -0.73 -16.85 -0.86
CA ARG A 44 -0.45 -17.42 -2.18
C ARG A 44 -1.55 -18.39 -2.59
N THR A 45 -1.79 -18.51 -3.90
CA THR A 45 -2.70 -19.53 -4.44
C THR A 45 -2.18 -20.93 -4.11
N GLY A 46 -3.08 -21.92 -3.96
CA GLY A 46 -2.71 -23.27 -3.56
C GLY A 46 -1.73 -23.99 -4.50
N ASP A 47 -1.64 -23.54 -5.75
CA ASP A 47 -0.67 -24.01 -6.75
C ASP A 47 0.64 -23.18 -6.75
N GLY A 48 0.70 -22.12 -5.95
CA GLY A 48 1.86 -21.23 -5.84
C GLY A 48 2.11 -20.31 -7.06
N THR A 49 1.23 -20.32 -8.06
CA THR A 49 1.40 -19.55 -9.30
C THR A 49 0.87 -18.12 -9.24
N GLY A 50 0.16 -17.77 -8.15
CA GLY A 50 -0.44 -16.45 -7.98
C GLY A 50 -0.60 -16.09 -6.51
N VAL A 51 -1.26 -14.96 -6.29
CA VAL A 51 -1.55 -14.43 -4.97
C VAL A 51 -3.05 -14.11 -4.82
N HIS A 52 -3.53 -14.21 -3.60
CA HIS A 52 -4.79 -13.61 -3.18
C HIS A 52 -4.48 -12.33 -2.45
N VAL A 53 -5.15 -11.25 -2.86
CA VAL A 53 -5.12 -9.96 -2.18
C VAL A 53 -6.53 -9.49 -1.90
N LEU A 54 -6.69 -8.74 -0.82
CA LEU A 54 -7.92 -8.00 -0.53
C LEU A 54 -7.81 -6.62 -1.16
N ALA A 55 -8.89 -6.17 -1.80
CA ALA A 55 -9.01 -4.84 -2.37
C ALA A 55 -10.16 -4.10 -1.70
N VAL A 56 -9.93 -2.91 -1.19
CA VAL A 56 -11.00 -2.01 -0.73
C VAL A 56 -11.45 -1.10 -1.86
N HIS A 57 -12.72 -0.67 -1.75
CA HIS A 57 -13.38 0.22 -2.70
C HIS A 57 -13.91 1.44 -1.96
N ASP A 58 -13.72 2.63 -2.50
CA ASP A 58 -14.15 3.92 -1.97
C ASP A 58 -15.69 4.16 -2.03
N ASN A 59 -16.43 3.11 -2.32
CA ASN A 59 -17.88 3.14 -2.46
C ASN A 59 -18.59 3.80 -1.27
N LYS A 60 -19.49 4.76 -1.53
CA LYS A 60 -20.07 5.66 -0.51
C LYS A 60 -21.51 5.33 -0.12
N ARG A 61 -22.22 4.53 -0.93
CA ARG A 61 -23.64 4.23 -0.69
C ARG A 61 -23.81 2.91 0.03
N SER A 62 -24.80 2.82 0.93
CA SER A 62 -25.14 1.59 1.62
C SER A 62 -25.43 0.44 0.64
N GLY A 63 -24.96 -0.76 0.97
CA GLY A 63 -25.11 -1.98 0.15
C GLY A 63 -24.19 -2.07 -1.05
N GLN A 64 -23.32 -1.09 -1.31
CA GLN A 64 -22.25 -1.23 -2.31
C GLN A 64 -21.12 -2.11 -1.76
N GLN A 65 -20.40 -2.77 -2.67
CA GLN A 65 -19.23 -3.59 -2.31
C GLN A 65 -18.15 -2.72 -1.64
N ARG A 66 -17.66 -3.17 -0.47
CA ARG A 66 -16.60 -2.49 0.29
C ARG A 66 -15.27 -3.18 0.15
N LEU A 67 -15.30 -4.50 -0.03
CA LEU A 67 -14.12 -5.35 -0.02
C LEU A 67 -14.29 -6.49 -1.02
N SER A 68 -13.27 -6.72 -1.83
CA SER A 68 -13.20 -7.84 -2.75
C SER A 68 -11.92 -8.63 -2.55
N ARG A 69 -11.92 -9.91 -2.92
CA ARG A 69 -10.70 -10.69 -3.09
C ARG A 69 -10.34 -10.73 -4.55
N ILE A 70 -9.14 -10.29 -4.87
CA ILE A 70 -8.55 -10.46 -6.21
C ILE A 70 -7.61 -11.67 -6.14
N THR A 71 -7.79 -12.61 -7.09
CA THR A 71 -6.82 -13.68 -7.33
C THR A 71 -5.99 -13.26 -8.53
N HIS A 72 -4.76 -12.80 -8.27
CA HIS A 72 -3.87 -12.29 -9.31
C HIS A 72 -2.89 -13.38 -9.74
N ARG A 73 -2.83 -13.63 -11.04
CA ARG A 73 -1.92 -14.57 -11.72
C ARG A 73 -1.48 -13.99 -13.04
N ASP A 74 -0.32 -14.40 -13.54
CA ASP A 74 0.10 -14.03 -14.89
C ASP A 74 -0.96 -14.44 -15.92
N GLY A 75 -1.57 -13.43 -16.54
CA GLY A 75 -2.53 -13.57 -17.65
C GLY A 75 -3.97 -13.91 -17.25
N ALA A 76 -4.33 -13.99 -15.97
CA ALA A 76 -5.72 -14.22 -15.56
C ALA A 76 -5.98 -13.77 -14.12
N ASP A 77 -6.84 -12.78 -13.96
CA ASP A 77 -7.34 -12.36 -12.65
C ASP A 77 -8.77 -12.83 -12.43
N GLY A 78 -9.09 -13.11 -11.17
CA GLY A 78 -10.44 -13.37 -10.71
C GLY A 78 -10.79 -12.42 -9.57
N ILE A 79 -11.99 -11.85 -9.59
CA ILE A 79 -12.51 -11.05 -8.49
C ILE A 79 -13.69 -11.73 -7.82
N ALA A 80 -13.73 -11.75 -6.51
CA ALA A 80 -14.83 -12.28 -5.72
C ALA A 80 -15.21 -11.30 -4.60
N PRO A 81 -16.49 -11.00 -4.41
CA PRO A 81 -16.94 -10.12 -3.34
C PRO A 81 -16.69 -10.75 -1.96
N ILE A 82 -16.29 -9.92 -1.00
CA ILE A 82 -16.23 -10.25 0.43
C ILE A 82 -17.38 -9.54 1.13
N ALA A 83 -18.25 -10.31 1.80
CA ALA A 83 -19.35 -9.73 2.56
C ALA A 83 -18.82 -8.95 3.77
N TRP A 84 -19.38 -7.77 4.02
CA TRP A 84 -19.06 -6.98 5.20
C TRP A 84 -20.02 -7.30 6.34
N ASP A 85 -19.50 -7.65 7.50
CA ASP A 85 -20.26 -7.98 8.70
C ASP A 85 -19.90 -7.03 9.85
N GLY A 86 -20.81 -6.09 10.16
CA GLY A 86 -20.64 -5.05 11.17
C GLY A 86 -21.02 -3.65 10.67
N PRO A 87 -20.62 -2.59 11.40
CA PRO A 87 -20.84 -1.21 10.96
C PRO A 87 -20.24 -0.96 9.59
N GLU A 88 -21.08 -0.50 8.65
CA GLU A 88 -20.68 -0.32 7.25
C GLU A 88 -19.81 0.96 7.12
N PRO A 89 -18.59 0.87 6.57
CA PRO A 89 -17.77 2.04 6.33
C PRO A 89 -18.28 2.83 5.12
N VAL A 90 -17.90 4.08 5.07
CA VAL A 90 -18.11 4.95 3.91
C VAL A 90 -16.73 5.39 3.43
N ASP A 91 -16.47 5.25 2.14
CA ASP A 91 -15.25 5.80 1.54
C ASP A 91 -13.96 5.14 2.07
N LEU A 92 -13.81 3.82 1.86
CA LEU A 92 -12.59 3.09 2.24
C LEU A 92 -11.48 3.40 1.24
N GLU A 93 -10.32 3.82 1.76
CA GLU A 93 -9.18 4.27 0.95
C GLU A 93 -7.96 3.37 1.06
N ALA A 94 -7.77 2.69 2.19
CA ALA A 94 -6.62 1.81 2.36
C ALA A 94 -6.96 0.58 3.20
N ILE A 95 -6.20 -0.50 2.99
CA ILE A 95 -6.23 -1.72 3.81
C ILE A 95 -4.82 -2.27 3.94
N GLU A 96 -4.48 -2.81 5.14
CA GLU A 96 -3.17 -3.40 5.42
C GLU A 96 -3.32 -4.63 6.30
N GLY A 97 -2.53 -5.66 6.04
CA GLY A 97 -2.43 -6.86 6.87
C GLY A 97 -1.74 -6.57 8.21
N ILE A 98 -2.19 -7.17 9.31
CA ILE A 98 -1.53 -7.00 10.60
C ILE A 98 -0.39 -8.02 10.72
N PRO A 99 0.89 -7.61 10.75
CA PRO A 99 2.01 -8.54 10.85
C PRO A 99 1.92 -9.45 12.06
N GLY A 100 2.01 -10.76 11.83
CA GLY A 100 1.90 -11.78 12.87
C GLY A 100 0.47 -12.16 13.27
N MET A 101 -0.56 -11.60 12.61
CA MET A 101 -1.98 -11.90 12.84
C MET A 101 -2.66 -12.32 11.52
N PRO A 102 -2.44 -13.55 11.03
CA PRO A 102 -3.00 -14.01 9.76
C PRO A 102 -4.52 -13.87 9.73
N GLY A 103 -5.07 -13.36 8.64
CA GLY A 103 -6.50 -13.13 8.45
C GLY A 103 -7.05 -11.89 9.18
N GLU A 104 -6.19 -11.08 9.80
CA GLU A 104 -6.60 -9.81 10.41
C GLU A 104 -5.99 -8.61 9.67
N TYR A 105 -6.81 -7.59 9.49
CA TYR A 105 -6.49 -6.42 8.67
C TYR A 105 -6.92 -5.14 9.35
N LEU A 106 -6.32 -4.04 8.94
CA LEU A 106 -6.74 -2.68 9.29
C LEU A 106 -7.13 -1.96 7.99
N ALA A 107 -8.32 -1.37 7.97
CA ALA A 107 -8.81 -0.59 6.83
C ALA A 107 -9.20 0.81 7.28
N VAL A 108 -8.86 1.83 6.50
CA VAL A 108 -9.11 3.23 6.86
C VAL A 108 -10.03 3.89 5.84
N THR A 109 -10.91 4.78 6.33
CA THR A 109 -11.75 5.64 5.50
C THR A 109 -11.07 6.99 5.25
N SER A 110 -11.47 7.70 4.20
CA SER A 110 -10.98 9.06 3.90
C SER A 110 -11.14 10.03 5.08
N ARG A 111 -12.09 9.79 5.97
CA ARG A 111 -12.32 10.60 7.18
C ARG A 111 -11.58 10.11 8.42
N GLY A 112 -10.69 9.15 8.26
CA GLY A 112 -9.81 8.68 9.34
C GLY A 112 -10.51 7.77 10.36
N VAL A 113 -11.52 7.01 9.98
CA VAL A 113 -12.04 5.91 10.80
C VAL A 113 -11.29 4.64 10.42
N LEU A 114 -10.59 4.06 11.38
CA LEU A 114 -9.84 2.82 11.23
C LEU A 114 -10.67 1.64 11.71
N PHE A 115 -10.90 0.66 10.85
CA PHE A 115 -11.58 -0.59 11.13
C PHE A 115 -10.58 -1.72 11.30
N ARG A 116 -10.69 -2.51 12.37
CA ARG A 116 -10.01 -3.80 12.47
C ARG A 116 -10.95 -4.89 11.98
N LEU A 117 -10.49 -5.66 11.03
CA LEU A 117 -11.26 -6.70 10.35
C LEU A 117 -10.66 -8.07 10.62
N ARG A 118 -11.52 -9.09 10.70
CA ARG A 118 -11.14 -10.50 10.56
C ARG A 118 -11.79 -11.06 9.31
N VAL A 119 -10.98 -11.50 8.35
CA VAL A 119 -11.47 -12.10 7.11
C VAL A 119 -11.37 -13.60 7.21
N ALA A 120 -12.49 -14.28 6.99
CA ALA A 120 -12.60 -15.74 6.98
C ALA A 120 -13.53 -16.18 5.83
N GLY A 121 -12.99 -16.96 4.90
CA GLY A 121 -13.73 -17.35 3.69
C GLY A 121 -14.12 -16.12 2.87
N SER A 122 -15.41 -15.87 2.70
CA SER A 122 -15.98 -14.74 1.96
C SER A 122 -16.62 -13.68 2.86
N THR A 123 -16.19 -13.57 4.12
CA THR A 123 -16.75 -12.62 5.08
C THR A 123 -15.64 -11.88 5.81
N ALA A 124 -15.77 -10.55 5.89
CA ALA A 124 -14.97 -9.67 6.72
C ALA A 124 -15.82 -9.20 7.90
N THR A 125 -15.50 -9.65 9.11
CA THR A 125 -16.18 -9.25 10.35
C THR A 125 -15.43 -8.11 11.00
N VAL A 126 -16.13 -7.03 11.34
CA VAL A 126 -15.57 -5.89 12.09
C VAL A 126 -15.31 -6.35 13.53
N VAL A 127 -14.03 -6.36 13.94
CA VAL A 127 -13.62 -6.69 15.32
C VAL A 127 -13.78 -5.47 16.21
N ASP A 128 -13.34 -4.30 15.72
CA ASP A 128 -13.44 -3.00 16.41
C ASP A 128 -13.19 -1.86 15.40
N TYR A 129 -13.50 -0.64 15.77
CA TYR A 129 -13.17 0.55 14.99
C TYR A 129 -12.86 1.73 15.90
N THR A 130 -12.00 2.64 15.43
CA THR A 130 -11.56 3.81 16.19
C THR A 130 -11.15 4.94 15.25
N PRO A 131 -11.28 6.21 15.62
CA PRO A 131 -10.69 7.28 14.84
C PRO A 131 -9.15 7.20 14.87
N LEU A 132 -8.50 7.55 13.78
CA LEU A 132 -7.07 7.80 13.75
C LEU A 132 -6.72 8.94 14.73
N PRO A 133 -5.57 8.90 15.40
CA PRO A 133 -5.11 10.03 16.18
C PRO A 133 -4.63 11.16 15.24
N ALA A 134 -4.71 12.41 15.70
CA ALA A 134 -4.22 13.59 15.00
C ALA A 134 -4.89 13.85 13.63
N ILE A 135 -6.22 13.82 13.60
CA ILE A 135 -7.01 14.26 12.44
C ILE A 135 -7.08 15.79 12.44
N GLY A 136 -6.62 16.41 11.35
CA GLY A 136 -6.71 17.85 11.11
C GLY A 136 -7.96 18.25 10.34
N GLU A 137 -8.29 19.54 10.37
CA GLU A 137 -9.34 20.09 9.51
C GLU A 137 -8.92 20.02 8.04
N GLY A 138 -9.76 19.40 7.20
CA GLY A 138 -9.50 19.23 5.77
C GLY A 138 -8.55 18.06 5.44
N ASP A 139 -8.16 17.23 6.42
CA ASP A 139 -7.46 15.98 6.12
C ASP A 139 -8.36 15.03 5.32
N ASP A 140 -7.75 14.38 4.34
CA ASP A 140 -8.34 13.40 3.46
C ASP A 140 -7.36 12.24 3.37
N PHE A 141 -7.65 11.14 4.09
CA PHE A 141 -6.71 10.04 4.26
C PHE A 141 -6.86 9.04 3.12
N GLU A 142 -5.76 8.77 2.43
CA GLU A 142 -5.72 7.87 1.27
C GLU A 142 -4.85 6.63 1.52
N SER A 143 -4.09 6.59 2.64
CA SER A 143 -3.09 5.55 2.81
C SER A 143 -2.95 5.08 4.25
N PHE A 144 -2.61 3.80 4.41
CA PHE A 144 -2.35 3.19 5.70
C PHE A 144 -1.40 2.00 5.56
N ALA A 145 -0.35 1.96 6.38
CA ALA A 145 0.58 0.84 6.42
C ALA A 145 0.90 0.41 7.86
N VAL A 146 1.20 -0.88 8.05
CA VAL A 146 1.68 -1.43 9.31
C VAL A 146 3.03 -2.08 9.12
N VAL A 147 4.00 -1.72 9.95
CA VAL A 147 5.34 -2.30 9.91
C VAL A 147 5.67 -2.96 11.24
N ALA A 148 6.32 -4.13 11.17
CA ALA A 148 6.83 -4.85 12.32
C ALA A 148 8.36 -4.83 12.35
N GLN A 149 8.95 -4.31 13.42
CA GLN A 149 10.40 -4.32 13.65
C GLN A 149 10.69 -4.52 15.14
N ASN A 150 11.70 -5.30 15.49
CA ASN A 150 12.11 -5.55 16.87
C ASN A 150 10.97 -6.05 17.78
N GLY A 151 10.04 -6.85 17.23
CA GLY A 151 8.85 -7.35 17.95
C GLY A 151 7.84 -6.27 18.34
N LYS A 152 7.86 -5.12 17.67
CA LYS A 152 6.95 -4.00 17.85
C LYS A 152 6.28 -3.66 16.54
N LEU A 153 5.05 -3.12 16.62
CA LEU A 153 4.32 -2.61 15.47
C LEU A 153 4.32 -1.08 15.46
N ALA A 154 4.31 -0.52 14.27
CA ALA A 154 3.98 0.88 14.04
C ALA A 154 2.98 0.98 12.90
N ALA A 155 2.06 1.94 13.01
CA ALA A 155 1.18 2.36 11.94
C ALA A 155 1.72 3.64 11.30
N LEU A 156 1.55 3.73 9.97
CA LEU A 156 1.76 4.92 9.18
C LEU A 156 0.46 5.22 8.44
N TRP A 157 0.12 6.49 8.30
CA TRP A 157 -1.03 6.95 7.50
C TRP A 157 -0.75 8.34 6.97
N SER A 158 -1.42 8.74 5.89
CA SER A 158 -1.24 10.10 5.37
C SER A 158 -2.54 10.74 4.94
N ASP A 159 -2.60 12.06 5.13
CA ASP A 159 -3.39 12.96 4.32
C ASP A 159 -2.75 13.08 2.94
N ARG A 160 -3.56 13.00 1.88
CA ARG A 160 -3.09 12.95 0.48
C ARG A 160 -2.38 14.21 -0.01
N GLY A 161 -2.67 15.37 0.63
CA GLY A 161 -2.29 16.66 0.09
C GLY A 161 -3.15 17.09 -1.11
N ALA A 162 -2.88 18.23 -1.71
CA ALA A 162 -3.57 18.72 -2.89
C ALA A 162 -2.75 19.75 -3.65
N GLY A 163 -2.28 19.43 -4.83
CA GLY A 163 -1.56 20.32 -5.72
C GLY A 163 -0.36 21.02 -5.09
N PRO A 164 0.22 22.03 -5.74
CA PRO A 164 1.45 22.65 -5.27
C PRO A 164 1.30 23.43 -3.95
N GLY A 165 0.08 23.81 -3.57
CA GLY A 165 -0.20 24.58 -2.36
C GLY A 165 -0.25 23.78 -1.06
N ARG A 166 -0.68 22.52 -1.11
CA ARG A 166 -0.95 21.68 0.07
C ARG A 166 -0.19 20.34 0.02
N PRO A 167 0.98 20.24 0.65
CA PRO A 167 1.73 18.98 0.72
C PRO A 167 0.94 17.93 1.51
N ALA A 168 1.26 16.65 1.30
CA ALA A 168 0.79 15.56 2.15
C ALA A 168 1.41 15.64 3.54
N THR A 169 0.66 15.16 4.54
CA THR A 169 1.17 14.96 5.89
C THR A 169 1.22 13.47 6.18
N LEU A 170 2.41 12.92 6.31
CA LEU A 170 2.66 11.54 6.70
C LEU A 170 2.78 11.46 8.22
N TYR A 171 1.91 10.70 8.85
CA TYR A 171 1.88 10.42 10.28
C TYR A 171 2.47 9.05 10.58
N ALA A 172 3.01 8.87 11.77
CA ALA A 172 3.46 7.56 12.26
C ALA A 172 3.34 7.48 13.79
N ALA A 173 2.94 6.31 14.30
CA ALA A 173 2.83 6.05 15.73
C ALA A 173 3.12 4.58 16.06
N PRO A 174 3.61 4.26 17.28
CA PRO A 174 3.56 2.90 17.81
C PRO A 174 2.12 2.38 17.79
N LEU A 175 1.93 1.11 17.38
CA LEU A 175 0.63 0.44 17.35
C LEU A 175 0.63 -0.74 18.31
N THR A 176 -0.44 -0.86 19.09
CA THR A 176 -0.75 -2.01 19.93
C THR A 176 -2.25 -2.30 19.87
N PHE A 177 -2.69 -3.38 20.52
CA PHE A 177 -4.11 -3.72 20.58
C PHE A 177 -4.55 -3.93 22.02
N ALA A 178 -5.71 -3.41 22.39
CA ALA A 178 -6.38 -3.74 23.62
C ALA A 178 -6.81 -5.22 23.64
N ALA A 179 -7.08 -5.77 24.81
CA ALA A 179 -7.49 -7.17 24.96
C ALA A 179 -8.80 -7.50 24.22
N TRP A 180 -9.67 -6.52 24.01
CA TRP A 180 -10.92 -6.66 23.23
C TRP A 180 -10.77 -6.38 21.74
N GLY A 181 -9.56 -6.02 21.27
CA GLY A 181 -9.24 -5.88 19.87
C GLY A 181 -9.01 -4.47 19.36
N GLN A 182 -9.36 -3.44 20.11
CA GLN A 182 -9.23 -2.05 19.66
C GLN A 182 -7.77 -1.67 19.36
N PRO A 183 -7.49 -1.06 18.20
CA PRO A 183 -6.20 -0.45 17.90
C PRO A 183 -5.89 0.69 18.87
N LEU A 184 -4.68 0.69 19.43
CA LEU A 184 -4.19 1.71 20.36
C LEU A 184 -2.90 2.32 19.81
N PHE A 185 -2.86 3.64 19.76
CA PHE A 185 -1.72 4.39 19.22
C PHE A 185 -0.90 5.03 20.34
N GLY A 186 0.42 4.96 20.19
CA GLY A 186 1.33 5.75 21.02
C GLY A 186 1.49 7.18 20.52
N ALA A 187 2.58 7.83 20.92
CA ALA A 187 2.86 9.22 20.52
C ALA A 187 3.02 9.33 19.00
N VAL A 188 2.21 10.21 18.38
CA VAL A 188 2.22 10.48 16.95
C VAL A 188 3.38 11.40 16.60
N THR A 189 4.07 11.07 15.51
CA THR A 189 5.02 11.95 14.82
C THR A 189 4.54 12.19 13.40
N ASN A 190 4.93 13.31 12.79
CA ASN A 190 4.57 13.59 11.40
C ASN A 190 5.74 14.12 10.57
N ARG A 191 5.58 14.07 9.26
CA ARG A 191 6.47 14.63 8.23
C ARG A 191 5.62 15.18 7.10
N THR A 192 6.06 16.28 6.53
CA THR A 192 5.47 16.83 5.31
C THR A 192 6.17 16.27 4.10
N TYR A 193 5.41 15.86 3.08
CA TYR A 193 5.94 15.32 1.84
C TYR A 193 5.30 15.98 0.61
N ARG A 194 6.11 16.18 -0.42
CA ARG A 194 5.67 16.57 -1.77
C ARG A 194 6.26 15.60 -2.77
N THR A 195 5.42 15.04 -3.61
CA THR A 195 5.90 14.28 -4.76
C THR A 195 6.56 15.19 -5.78
N THR A 196 7.45 14.60 -6.57
CA THR A 196 8.05 15.26 -7.74
C THR A 196 7.30 14.93 -9.04
N HIS A 197 6.44 13.89 -9.02
CA HIS A 197 5.61 13.47 -10.13
C HIS A 197 4.36 12.76 -9.60
N PRO A 198 3.18 13.02 -10.17
CA PRO A 198 2.86 14.13 -11.08
C PRO A 198 3.03 15.51 -10.41
N SER A 199 2.92 16.60 -11.18
CA SER A 199 3.22 17.96 -10.68
C SER A 199 2.19 19.00 -11.13
N ASP A 200 0.95 18.60 -11.33
CA ASP A 200 -0.16 19.47 -11.71
C ASP A 200 -0.99 19.95 -10.49
N ASP A 201 -2.03 20.74 -10.75
CA ASP A 201 -2.89 21.29 -9.71
C ASP A 201 -3.79 20.21 -9.04
N GLY A 202 -4.01 19.08 -9.69
CA GLY A 202 -4.77 17.94 -9.18
C GLY A 202 -3.91 16.91 -8.42
N THR A 203 -2.61 17.17 -8.21
CA THR A 203 -1.70 16.20 -7.62
C THR A 203 -2.08 15.84 -6.19
N ARG A 204 -2.31 14.55 -5.93
CA ARG A 204 -2.31 13.90 -4.63
C ARG A 204 -0.87 13.45 -4.36
N HIS A 205 -0.23 14.01 -3.33
CA HIS A 205 1.20 13.75 -3.06
C HIS A 205 1.48 12.37 -2.51
N ILE A 206 0.52 11.79 -1.78
CA ILE A 206 0.52 10.40 -1.33
C ILE A 206 -0.88 9.86 -1.62
N SER A 207 -0.98 8.88 -2.53
CA SER A 207 -2.21 8.13 -2.81
C SER A 207 -2.23 6.76 -2.11
N ASP A 208 -1.05 6.17 -1.80
CA ASP A 208 -0.93 5.01 -0.93
C ASP A 208 0.48 4.88 -0.36
N ILE A 209 0.64 4.06 0.68
CA ILE A 209 1.92 3.78 1.37
C ILE A 209 2.06 2.27 1.57
N THR A 210 3.22 1.74 1.19
CA THR A 210 3.67 0.44 1.66
C THR A 210 5.06 0.54 2.29
N VAL A 211 5.41 -0.41 3.17
CA VAL A 211 6.71 -0.46 3.83
C VAL A 211 7.37 -1.79 3.56
N THR A 212 8.53 -1.76 2.91
CA THR A 212 9.28 -2.99 2.67
C THR A 212 9.76 -3.63 3.99
N PRO A 213 10.08 -4.94 4.01
CA PRO A 213 10.65 -5.58 5.20
C PRO A 213 11.92 -4.88 5.71
N ALA A 214 12.70 -4.24 4.83
CA ALA A 214 13.88 -3.45 5.19
C ALA A 214 13.55 -2.07 5.77
N GLY A 215 12.25 -1.70 5.87
CA GLY A 215 11.78 -0.42 6.36
C GLY A 215 11.84 0.72 5.36
N ARG A 216 12.00 0.45 4.05
CA ARG A 216 11.87 1.48 3.01
C ARG A 216 10.41 1.92 2.91
N LEU A 217 10.19 3.21 2.73
CA LEU A 217 8.88 3.80 2.48
C LEU A 217 8.69 3.96 0.98
N VAL A 218 7.75 3.19 0.43
CA VAL A 218 7.34 3.29 -0.96
C VAL A 218 5.93 3.89 -0.98
N VAL A 219 5.73 4.93 -1.78
CA VAL A 219 4.45 5.64 -1.87
C VAL A 219 3.99 5.74 -3.30
N GLY A 220 2.67 5.66 -3.49
CA GLY A 220 1.97 6.12 -4.68
C GLY A 220 1.75 7.63 -4.63
N SER A 221 1.66 8.25 -5.80
CA SER A 221 1.18 9.62 -6.00
C SER A 221 0.42 9.69 -7.32
N ALA A 222 -0.66 10.45 -7.38
CA ALA A 222 -1.55 10.48 -8.54
C ALA A 222 -2.01 11.90 -8.87
N ALA A 223 -2.29 12.16 -10.16
CA ALA A 223 -3.00 13.34 -10.60
C ALA A 223 -4.49 13.01 -10.69
N ASP A 224 -5.30 13.83 -10.05
CA ASP A 224 -6.76 13.76 -10.10
C ASP A 224 -7.27 14.77 -11.12
N ALA A 225 -7.47 14.28 -12.36
CA ALA A 225 -7.96 15.11 -13.47
C ALA A 225 -9.48 15.07 -13.63
N GLY A 226 -10.20 14.49 -12.63
CA GLY A 226 -11.64 14.25 -12.67
C GLY A 226 -12.00 12.85 -13.19
N ASP A 227 -13.29 12.54 -13.24
CA ASP A 227 -13.84 11.17 -13.35
C ASP A 227 -13.48 10.40 -14.64
N ASP A 228 -13.04 11.08 -15.67
CA ASP A 228 -12.71 10.48 -16.98
C ASP A 228 -11.22 10.62 -17.36
N GLY A 229 -10.37 11.10 -16.46
CA GLY A 229 -8.94 11.33 -16.72
C GLY A 229 -8.65 12.50 -17.69
N PRO A 230 -7.48 12.57 -18.35
CA PRO A 230 -6.42 11.55 -18.28
C PRO A 230 -5.72 11.52 -16.93
N PHE A 231 -5.48 10.31 -16.44
CA PHE A 231 -4.75 10.11 -15.19
C PHE A 231 -3.24 10.06 -15.42
N ASP A 232 -2.48 10.35 -14.37
CA ASP A 232 -1.03 10.16 -14.32
C ASP A 232 -0.63 9.85 -12.88
N SER A 233 0.30 8.94 -12.70
CA SER A 233 0.76 8.57 -11.37
C SER A 233 2.21 8.11 -11.35
N ALA A 234 2.78 8.04 -10.15
CA ALA A 234 4.10 7.50 -9.92
C ALA A 234 4.17 6.72 -8.62
N VAL A 235 5.12 5.80 -8.56
CA VAL A 235 5.55 5.13 -7.33
C VAL A 235 6.97 5.56 -7.02
N SER A 236 7.23 5.94 -5.76
CA SER A 236 8.51 6.51 -5.32
C SER A 236 9.00 5.92 -4.00
N ASP A 237 10.31 5.69 -3.89
CA ASP A 237 10.99 5.49 -2.60
C ASP A 237 11.26 6.87 -1.98
N ILE A 238 10.61 7.15 -0.86
CA ILE A 238 10.68 8.46 -0.20
C ILE A 238 11.50 8.47 1.09
N GLY A 239 12.00 7.31 1.52
CA GLY A 239 12.79 7.24 2.75
C GLY A 239 12.63 5.96 3.56
N ARG A 240 12.70 6.08 4.88
CA ARG A 240 12.70 4.92 5.78
C ARG A 240 11.89 5.16 7.05
N VAL A 241 11.30 4.06 7.55
CA VAL A 241 10.77 3.97 8.91
C VAL A 241 11.62 3.01 9.74
N THR A 242 11.85 3.34 11.00
CA THR A 242 12.53 2.48 11.97
C THR A 242 11.76 2.46 13.29
N ILE A 243 11.69 1.28 13.92
CA ILE A 243 11.15 1.11 15.27
C ILE A 243 12.29 0.63 16.16
N SER A 244 12.61 1.39 17.19
CA SER A 244 13.65 0.98 18.16
C SER A 244 13.18 -0.20 19.03
N SER A 245 14.09 -0.87 19.72
CA SER A 245 13.76 -1.91 20.71
C SER A 245 12.84 -1.41 21.84
N THR A 246 12.84 -0.09 22.11
CA THR A 246 11.94 0.54 23.09
C THR A 246 10.58 0.95 22.49
N GLY A 247 10.35 0.68 21.19
CA GLY A 247 9.09 0.99 20.50
C GLY A 247 9.01 2.42 19.96
N ARG A 248 10.10 3.21 19.97
CA ARG A 248 10.10 4.55 19.38
C ARG A 248 10.11 4.45 17.85
N VAL A 249 9.11 5.04 17.21
CA VAL A 249 8.99 5.13 15.76
C VAL A 249 9.72 6.38 15.25
N ARG A 250 10.48 6.23 14.18
CA ARG A 250 11.14 7.33 13.47
C ARG A 250 10.95 7.19 11.98
N VAL A 251 10.40 8.24 11.36
CA VAL A 251 10.35 8.40 9.90
C VAL A 251 11.45 9.36 9.48
N THR A 252 12.23 8.96 8.48
CA THR A 252 13.28 9.78 7.86
C THR A 252 13.01 9.84 6.37
N LEU A 253 12.65 11.00 5.86
CA LEU A 253 12.48 11.21 4.44
C LEU A 253 13.83 11.40 3.75
N ALA A 254 13.96 10.88 2.54
CA ALA A 254 15.10 11.12 1.67
C ALA A 254 15.12 12.59 1.23
N SER A 255 16.31 13.19 1.15
CA SER A 255 16.48 14.54 0.60
C SER A 255 16.19 14.62 -0.91
N SER A 256 16.29 13.48 -1.59
CA SER A 256 15.96 13.29 -3.00
C SER A 256 15.22 11.95 -3.13
N PRO A 257 13.90 11.94 -3.16
CA PRO A 257 13.12 10.75 -3.43
C PRO A 257 13.48 10.13 -4.78
N THR A 258 13.38 8.80 -4.89
CA THR A 258 13.64 8.08 -6.13
C THR A 258 12.34 7.64 -6.75
N VAL A 259 12.00 8.12 -7.94
CA VAL A 259 10.87 7.60 -8.72
C VAL A 259 11.24 6.19 -9.21
N LEU A 260 10.41 5.21 -8.84
CA LEU A 260 10.59 3.80 -9.19
C LEU A 260 9.85 3.45 -10.48
N GLY A 261 8.70 4.10 -10.72
CA GLY A 261 7.90 3.95 -11.94
C GLY A 261 6.92 5.10 -12.12
N THR A 262 6.51 5.33 -13.38
CA THR A 262 5.47 6.30 -13.75
C THR A 262 4.42 5.61 -14.61
N TYR A 263 3.15 5.97 -14.43
CA TYR A 263 2.01 5.27 -15.02
C TYR A 263 1.03 6.27 -15.65
N PRO A 264 1.36 6.77 -16.86
CA PRO A 264 0.45 7.63 -17.60
C PRO A 264 -0.84 6.86 -17.94
N GLN A 265 -1.98 7.52 -17.82
CA GLN A 265 -3.34 7.01 -18.04
C GLN A 265 -3.90 6.13 -16.91
N TYR A 266 -3.15 5.92 -15.83
CA TYR A 266 -3.57 5.14 -14.67
C TYR A 266 -3.46 5.97 -13.40
N LYS A 267 -4.46 5.85 -12.52
CA LYS A 267 -4.51 6.46 -11.20
C LYS A 267 -4.15 5.42 -10.15
N VAL A 268 -2.86 5.23 -9.90
CA VAL A 268 -2.37 4.27 -8.89
C VAL A 268 -2.75 4.76 -7.51
N GLU A 269 -3.62 4.02 -6.83
CA GLU A 269 -4.09 4.29 -5.48
C GLU A 269 -3.85 3.12 -4.52
N ALA A 270 -3.21 2.04 -4.98
CA ALA A 270 -2.84 0.92 -4.12
C ALA A 270 -1.44 0.40 -4.48
N VAL A 271 -0.61 0.19 -3.46
CA VAL A 271 0.77 -0.30 -3.58
C VAL A 271 1.04 -1.31 -2.48
N GLU A 272 1.08 -2.61 -2.81
CA GLU A 272 1.27 -3.69 -1.85
C GLU A 272 2.55 -4.47 -2.11
N CYS A 273 3.46 -4.51 -1.12
CA CYS A 273 4.65 -5.36 -1.16
C CYS A 273 4.30 -6.82 -0.89
N LEU A 274 4.54 -7.70 -1.85
CA LEU A 274 4.28 -9.12 -1.66
C LEU A 274 5.34 -9.76 -0.72
N PRO A 275 4.92 -10.46 0.35
CA PRO A 275 5.86 -11.09 1.28
C PRO A 275 6.78 -12.10 0.60
N ASP A 276 8.04 -12.15 1.04
CA ASP A 276 9.09 -13.05 0.56
C ASP A 276 9.36 -12.97 -0.96
N SER A 277 9.08 -11.80 -1.55
CA SER A 277 9.28 -11.49 -2.97
C SER A 277 9.79 -10.06 -3.14
N PRO A 278 10.53 -9.75 -4.21
CA PRO A 278 10.77 -8.37 -4.62
C PRO A 278 9.53 -7.72 -5.23
N ASP A 279 8.48 -8.49 -5.48
CA ASP A 279 7.33 -8.04 -6.25
C ASP A 279 6.43 -7.11 -5.43
N THR A 280 5.80 -6.22 -6.16
CA THR A 280 4.85 -5.22 -5.70
C THR A 280 3.61 -5.37 -6.56
N LEU A 281 2.45 -5.46 -5.96
CA LEU A 281 1.19 -5.36 -6.69
C LEU A 281 0.68 -3.92 -6.61
N LEU A 282 0.41 -3.33 -7.76
CA LEU A 282 -0.23 -2.02 -7.90
C LEU A 282 -1.71 -2.20 -8.19
N GLY A 283 -2.53 -1.31 -7.64
CA GLY A 283 -3.95 -1.19 -7.97
C GLY A 283 -4.28 0.23 -8.40
N THR A 284 -5.30 0.38 -9.27
CA THR A 284 -5.75 1.69 -9.73
C THR A 284 -7.21 1.92 -9.40
N ASP A 285 -7.55 3.16 -9.09
CA ASP A 285 -8.90 3.67 -9.15
C ASP A 285 -9.02 4.70 -10.27
N ASP A 286 -9.29 4.19 -11.47
CA ASP A 286 -9.41 5.00 -12.68
C ASP A 286 -10.85 5.56 -12.83
N GLU A 287 -11.55 5.79 -11.72
CA GLU A 287 -12.89 6.37 -11.63
C GLU A 287 -13.88 5.65 -12.58
N ASN A 288 -14.53 6.40 -13.50
CA ASN A 288 -15.47 5.82 -14.46
C ASN A 288 -14.85 4.74 -15.38
N LEU A 289 -13.53 4.65 -15.48
CA LEU A 289 -12.83 3.66 -16.31
C LEU A 289 -12.61 2.33 -15.57
N GLY A 290 -12.92 2.28 -14.26
CA GLY A 290 -12.81 1.10 -13.42
C GLY A 290 -11.45 0.94 -12.75
N GLY A 291 -11.12 -0.28 -12.34
CA GLY A 291 -9.87 -0.60 -11.66
C GLY A 291 -9.01 -1.58 -12.44
N HIS A 292 -7.69 -1.49 -12.23
CA HIS A 292 -6.70 -2.41 -12.79
C HIS A 292 -5.71 -2.83 -11.71
N VAL A 293 -5.03 -3.96 -11.93
CA VAL A 293 -3.88 -4.39 -11.14
C VAL A 293 -2.69 -4.73 -12.04
N ARG A 294 -1.48 -4.59 -11.48
CA ARG A 294 -0.23 -4.86 -12.20
C ARG A 294 0.88 -5.27 -11.23
N THR A 295 1.72 -6.23 -11.62
CA THR A 295 2.93 -6.58 -10.88
C THR A 295 4.12 -5.74 -11.33
N GLU A 296 4.88 -5.25 -10.37
CA GLU A 296 6.16 -4.57 -10.50
C GLU A 296 7.18 -5.18 -9.53
N SER A 297 8.44 -4.71 -9.53
CA SER A 297 9.49 -5.22 -8.66
C SER A 297 10.16 -4.09 -7.88
N PHE A 298 9.43 -3.48 -6.94
CA PHE A 298 9.91 -2.34 -6.14
C PHE A 298 10.27 -2.70 -4.70
N CYS A 299 9.80 -3.84 -4.19
CA CYS A 299 9.92 -4.21 -2.78
C CYS A 299 11.15 -5.07 -2.46
N GLY A 300 11.99 -5.33 -3.43
CA GLY A 300 13.30 -5.97 -3.22
C GLY A 300 14.19 -5.18 -2.25
N ALA A 301 15.08 -5.91 -1.57
CA ALA A 301 15.97 -5.37 -0.54
C ALA A 301 16.98 -4.35 -1.07
#